data_4c773d483e3a79d48e9056b5fa696149
#
_entry.id   4c773d483e3a79d48e9056b5fa696149
#
_cell.length_a   1.000
_cell.length_b   1.000
_cell.length_c   1.000
_cell.angle_alpha   90.00
_cell.angle_beta   90.00
_cell.angle_gamma   90.00
#
_symmetry.space_group_name_H-M   'P 1'
#
loop_
_entity.id
_entity.type
_entity.pdbx_description
1 polymer ?
#
loop_
_entity_poly.entity_id
_entity_poly.type
_entity_poly.pdbx_seq_one_letter_code
_entity_poly.pdbx_strand_id
1 'polypeptide(L)'
;MTTEELTALPKVELHCHLDGSLSRGFIEKRLGREVSQSELSVSEDCRSLNEYLEKFDLPGKCIMDETGLKEAGYDVLKSMKQENVCYAEIRFAPVSYTHLTLPTIR
;
A
#
# COMPACT_ATOMS: atom_id res chain seq x y z
N MET A 1 -20.87 -10.57 15.84
CA MET A 1 -20.45 -10.90 14.46
C MET A 1 -19.03 -11.43 14.47
N THR A 2 -18.80 -12.54 13.82
CA THR A 2 -17.47 -13.17 13.75
C THR A 2 -16.59 -12.51 12.70
N THR A 3 -15.28 -12.77 12.76
CA THR A 3 -14.34 -12.32 11.74
C THR A 3 -14.71 -12.88 10.38
N GLU A 4 -15.15 -14.12 10.32
CA GLU A 4 -15.58 -14.78 9.08
C GLU A 4 -16.80 -14.11 8.48
N GLU A 5 -17.77 -13.73 9.30
CA GLU A 5 -18.95 -13.02 8.83
C GLU A 5 -18.59 -11.64 8.31
N LEU A 6 -17.69 -10.93 8.99
CA LEU A 6 -17.21 -9.62 8.54
C LEU A 6 -16.48 -9.73 7.21
N THR A 7 -15.64 -10.75 7.05
CA THR A 7 -14.91 -10.97 5.81
C THR A 7 -15.84 -11.24 4.64
N ALA A 8 -16.94 -11.96 4.88
CA ALA A 8 -17.91 -12.32 3.84
C ALA A 8 -18.80 -11.16 3.40
N LEU A 9 -18.90 -10.09 4.19
CA LEU A 9 -19.72 -8.94 3.81
C LEU A 9 -19.10 -8.19 2.62
N PRO A 10 -19.92 -7.80 1.63
CA PRO A 10 -19.45 -6.92 0.57
C PRO A 10 -19.04 -5.56 1.15
N LYS A 11 -17.90 -5.04 0.70
CA LYS A 11 -17.36 -3.79 1.23
C LYS A 11 -17.01 -2.83 0.12
N VAL A 12 -16.97 -1.55 0.46
CA VAL A 12 -16.55 -0.48 -0.43
C VAL A 12 -15.42 0.29 0.23
N GLU A 13 -14.32 0.49 -0.49
CA GLU A 13 -13.19 1.28 -0.02
C GLU A 13 -13.10 2.55 -0.84
N LEU A 14 -13.38 3.70 -0.23
CA LEU A 14 -13.45 4.98 -0.93
C LEU A 14 -12.19 5.82 -0.83
N HIS A 15 -11.25 5.45 0.00
CA HIS A 15 -10.04 6.24 0.20
C HIS A 15 -8.87 5.34 0.57
N CYS A 16 -8.21 4.79 -0.44
CA CYS A 16 -7.09 3.88 -0.25
C CYS A 16 -5.84 4.46 -0.89
N HIS A 17 -4.82 4.71 -0.08
CA HIS A 17 -3.52 5.15 -0.57
C HIS A 17 -2.69 3.93 -0.94
N LEU A 18 -2.23 3.85 -2.18
CA LEU A 18 -1.49 2.69 -2.68
C LEU A 18 -0.23 2.41 -1.86
N ASP A 19 0.57 3.45 -1.61
CA ASP A 19 1.83 3.32 -0.89
C ASP A 19 1.66 2.89 0.57
N GLY A 20 0.52 3.19 1.18
CA GLY A 20 0.22 2.79 2.54
C GLY A 20 -0.52 1.46 2.67
N SER A 21 -0.81 0.82 1.54
CA SER A 21 -1.67 -0.38 1.51
C SER A 21 -0.94 -1.63 1.03
N LEU A 22 0.36 -1.54 0.79
CA LEU A 22 1.15 -2.66 0.31
C LEU A 22 1.32 -3.71 1.40
N SER A 23 1.24 -4.99 1.02
CA SER A 23 1.46 -6.07 1.97
C SER A 23 2.96 -6.15 2.31
N ARG A 24 3.23 -6.66 3.51
CA ARG A 24 4.61 -6.88 3.94
C ARG A 24 5.33 -7.86 3.01
N GLY A 25 4.63 -8.90 2.58
CA GLY A 25 5.18 -9.89 1.65
C GLY A 25 5.59 -9.29 0.32
N PHE A 26 4.78 -8.36 -0.22
CA PHE A 26 5.11 -7.66 -1.46
C PHE A 26 6.38 -6.81 -1.28
N ILE A 27 6.46 -6.07 -0.18
CA ILE A 27 7.61 -5.21 0.10
C ILE A 27 8.89 -6.04 0.24
N GLU A 28 8.81 -7.15 0.97
CA GLU A 28 9.94 -8.06 1.13
C GLU A 28 10.42 -8.62 -0.21
N LYS A 29 9.48 -8.98 -1.07
CA LYS A 29 9.79 -9.51 -2.39
C LYS A 29 10.52 -8.48 -3.26
N ARG A 30 10.04 -7.24 -3.25
CA ARG A 30 10.64 -6.16 -4.05
C ARG A 30 12.01 -5.75 -3.54
N LEU A 31 12.22 -5.77 -2.23
CA LEU A 31 13.50 -5.41 -1.62
C LEU A 31 14.49 -6.56 -1.59
N GLY A 32 14.01 -7.80 -1.70
CA GLY A 32 14.87 -8.98 -1.63
C GLY A 32 15.38 -9.29 -0.23
N ARG A 33 14.69 -8.81 0.82
CA ARG A 33 15.05 -9.07 2.21
C ARG A 33 13.83 -9.06 3.11
N GLU A 34 13.98 -9.61 4.30
CA GLU A 34 12.93 -9.55 5.30
C GLU A 34 12.78 -8.13 5.84
N VAL A 35 11.56 -7.78 6.20
CA VAL A 35 11.21 -6.47 6.72
C VAL A 35 10.45 -6.65 8.02
N SER A 36 10.90 -5.98 9.07
CA SER A 36 10.23 -6.06 10.37
C SER A 36 9.03 -5.12 10.42
N GLN A 37 8.10 -5.41 11.32
CA GLN A 37 6.92 -4.57 11.50
C GLN A 37 7.31 -3.14 11.91
N SER A 38 8.38 -2.99 12.67
CA SER A 38 8.83 -1.66 13.10
C SER A 38 9.32 -0.77 11.96
N GLU A 39 9.70 -1.35 10.82
CA GLU A 39 10.08 -0.59 9.63
C GLU A 39 8.87 -0.06 8.86
N LEU A 40 7.70 -0.63 9.10
CA LEU A 40 6.48 -0.31 8.34
C LEU A 40 5.45 0.47 9.14
N SER A 41 5.56 0.49 10.46
CA SER A 41 4.60 1.19 11.30
C SER A 41 5.30 2.00 12.37
N VAL A 42 4.63 3.08 12.81
CA VAL A 42 5.15 3.92 13.88
C VAL A 42 4.91 3.24 15.23
N SER A 43 5.78 3.58 16.22
CA SER A 43 5.57 3.16 17.58
C SER A 43 4.51 4.04 18.24
N GLU A 44 4.03 3.61 19.40
CA GLU A 44 3.09 4.40 20.21
C GLU A 44 3.71 5.72 20.68
N ASP A 45 5.04 5.80 20.67
CA ASP A 45 5.79 7.00 21.08
C ASP A 45 5.98 8.00 19.96
N CYS A 46 5.39 7.79 18.79
CA CYS A 46 5.51 8.71 17.67
C CYS A 46 4.96 10.08 18.05
N ARG A 47 5.76 11.12 17.91
CA ARG A 47 5.42 12.47 18.36
C ARG A 47 5.32 13.52 17.26
N SER A 48 5.63 13.18 16.02
CA SER A 48 5.59 14.13 14.94
C SER A 48 5.02 13.51 13.66
N LEU A 49 4.47 14.36 12.81
CA LEU A 49 3.99 13.95 11.50
C LEU A 49 5.16 13.46 10.63
N ASN A 50 6.32 14.11 10.73
CA ASN A 50 7.49 13.70 9.97
C ASN A 50 7.93 12.28 10.32
N GLU A 51 7.93 11.94 11.61
CA GLU A 51 8.28 10.60 12.09
C GLU A 51 7.29 9.56 11.55
N TYR A 52 6.01 9.90 11.53
CA TYR A 52 4.97 9.06 10.96
C TYR A 52 5.18 8.87 9.45
N LEU A 53 5.45 9.95 8.73
CA LEU A 53 5.60 9.91 7.27
C LEU A 53 6.86 9.18 6.82
N GLU A 54 7.89 9.09 7.68
CA GLU A 54 9.09 8.31 7.36
C GLU A 54 8.78 6.84 7.09
N LYS A 55 7.71 6.33 7.68
CA LYS A 55 7.31 4.93 7.48
C LYS A 55 6.80 4.64 6.07
N PHE A 56 6.50 5.67 5.29
CA PHE A 56 6.11 5.51 3.89
C PHE A 56 7.29 5.46 2.93
N ASP A 57 8.50 5.78 3.39
CA ASP A 57 9.69 5.79 2.53
C ASP A 57 10.00 4.39 1.99
N LEU A 58 9.90 3.37 2.84
CA LEU A 58 10.22 2.01 2.45
C LEU A 58 9.21 1.46 1.42
N PRO A 59 7.89 1.55 1.65
CA PRO A 59 6.92 1.19 0.63
C PRO A 59 7.09 2.00 -0.66
N GLY A 60 7.40 3.29 -0.54
CA GLY A 60 7.63 4.15 -1.69
C GLY A 60 8.71 3.65 -2.62
N LYS A 61 9.78 3.09 -2.06
CA LYS A 61 10.87 2.52 -2.84
C LYS A 61 10.43 1.33 -3.69
N CYS A 62 9.40 0.64 -3.26
CA CYS A 62 8.90 -0.55 -3.96
C CYS A 62 8.08 -0.21 -5.20
N ILE A 63 7.62 1.02 -5.33
CA ILE A 63 6.75 1.46 -6.43
C ILE A 63 7.36 2.60 -7.23
N MET A 64 8.69 2.69 -7.23
CA MET A 64 9.43 3.75 -7.91
C MET A 64 9.58 3.53 -9.43
N ASP A 65 9.26 2.35 -9.93
CA ASP A 65 9.30 2.05 -11.36
C ASP A 65 7.94 1.52 -11.84
N GLU A 66 7.77 1.41 -13.16
CA GLU A 66 6.52 0.94 -13.76
C GLU A 66 6.15 -0.46 -13.29
N THR A 67 7.12 -1.36 -13.25
CA THR A 67 6.89 -2.75 -12.83
C THR A 67 6.44 -2.80 -11.38
N GLY A 68 7.13 -2.08 -10.50
CA GLY A 68 6.77 -2.01 -9.09
C GLY A 68 5.39 -1.43 -8.87
N LEU A 69 5.05 -0.36 -9.58
CA LEU A 69 3.74 0.27 -9.47
C LEU A 69 2.63 -0.67 -9.93
N LYS A 70 2.84 -1.38 -11.04
CA LYS A 70 1.88 -2.34 -11.58
C LYS A 70 1.66 -3.50 -10.62
N GLU A 71 2.74 -4.07 -10.09
CA GLU A 71 2.67 -5.18 -9.15
C GLU A 71 2.05 -4.75 -7.82
N ALA A 72 2.30 -3.52 -7.39
CA ALA A 72 1.70 -2.96 -6.19
C ALA A 72 0.19 -2.87 -6.32
N GLY A 73 -0.29 -2.38 -7.46
CA GLY A 73 -1.73 -2.32 -7.74
C GLY A 73 -2.36 -3.71 -7.69
N TYR A 74 -1.70 -4.68 -8.28
CA TYR A 74 -2.18 -6.06 -8.26
C TYR A 74 -2.23 -6.61 -6.83
N ASP A 75 -1.19 -6.37 -6.04
CA ASP A 75 -1.11 -6.83 -4.64
C ASP A 75 -2.28 -6.29 -3.81
N VAL A 76 -2.53 -4.99 -3.92
CA VAL A 76 -3.59 -4.34 -3.16
C VAL A 76 -4.96 -4.85 -3.59
N LEU A 77 -5.21 -4.97 -4.89
CA LEU A 77 -6.49 -5.46 -5.39
C LEU A 77 -6.73 -6.92 -5.00
N LYS A 78 -5.68 -7.72 -5.01
CA LYS A 78 -5.77 -9.12 -4.59
C LYS A 78 -6.16 -9.23 -3.13
N SER A 79 -5.55 -8.41 -2.27
CA SER A 79 -5.89 -8.36 -0.85
C SER A 79 -7.33 -7.93 -0.63
N MET A 80 -7.79 -6.93 -1.37
CA MET A 80 -9.16 -6.45 -1.29
C MET A 80 -10.17 -7.51 -1.72
N LYS A 81 -9.84 -8.27 -2.76
CA LYS A 81 -10.69 -9.37 -3.21
C LYS A 81 -10.87 -10.42 -2.14
N GLN A 82 -9.81 -10.74 -1.42
CA GLN A 82 -9.85 -11.71 -0.33
C GLN A 82 -10.75 -11.24 0.82
N GLU A 83 -10.88 -9.94 0.99
CA GLU A 83 -11.73 -9.34 2.02
C GLU A 83 -13.13 -8.99 1.49
N ASN A 84 -13.45 -9.42 0.28
CA ASN A 84 -14.74 -9.19 -0.37
C ASN A 84 -15.05 -7.70 -0.59
N VAL A 85 -14.04 -6.92 -0.94
CA VAL A 85 -14.22 -5.54 -1.37
C VAL A 85 -14.70 -5.55 -2.83
N CYS A 86 -15.87 -4.97 -3.08
CA CYS A 86 -16.47 -5.00 -4.42
C CYS A 86 -16.27 -3.70 -5.21
N TYR A 87 -15.84 -2.64 -4.56
CA TYR A 87 -15.52 -1.36 -5.19
C TYR A 87 -14.40 -0.69 -4.42
N ALA A 88 -13.42 -0.13 -5.11
CA ALA A 88 -12.32 0.56 -4.47
C ALA A 88 -11.87 1.78 -5.27
N GLU A 89 -11.53 2.86 -4.55
CA GLU A 89 -10.88 4.02 -5.13
C GLU A 89 -9.48 4.11 -4.56
N ILE A 90 -8.49 3.83 -5.41
CA ILE A 90 -7.10 3.80 -5.03
C ILE A 90 -6.41 5.05 -5.55
N ARG A 91 -5.62 5.70 -4.72
CA ARG A 91 -4.90 6.92 -5.08
C ARG A 91 -3.43 6.80 -4.71
N PHE A 92 -2.60 7.52 -5.42
CA PHE A 92 -1.17 7.60 -5.14
C PHE A 92 -0.68 9.00 -5.53
N ALA A 93 0.53 9.36 -5.11
CA ALA A 93 1.10 10.68 -5.32
C ALA A 93 2.14 10.64 -6.46
N PRO A 94 1.74 10.89 -7.72
CA PRO A 94 2.67 10.80 -8.86
C PRO A 94 3.90 11.70 -8.74
N VAL A 95 3.77 12.82 -8.04
CA VAL A 95 4.91 13.74 -7.85
C VAL A 95 6.05 13.11 -7.06
N SER A 96 5.76 12.07 -6.27
CA SER A 96 6.78 11.33 -5.52
C SER A 96 7.52 10.32 -6.40
N TYR A 97 7.06 10.11 -7.64
CA TYR A 97 7.62 9.12 -8.58
C TYR A 97 8.09 9.81 -9.86
N THR A 98 8.89 10.85 -9.67
CA THR A 98 9.28 11.78 -10.76
C THR A 98 10.01 11.12 -11.91
N HIS A 99 10.60 9.97 -11.70
CA HIS A 99 11.30 9.21 -12.73
C HIS A 99 10.41 8.27 -13.54
N LEU A 100 9.13 8.15 -13.15
CA LEU A 100 8.18 7.32 -13.89
C LEU A 100 7.62 8.09 -15.09
N THR A 101 7.54 7.38 -16.22
CA THR A 101 6.95 7.92 -17.44
C THR A 101 5.55 7.38 -17.58
N LEU A 102 4.57 8.06 -17.00
CA LEU A 102 3.18 7.64 -17.02
C LEU A 102 2.34 8.69 -17.76
N PRO A 103 2.23 8.56 -19.10
CA PRO A 103 1.61 9.61 -19.92
C PRO A 103 0.13 9.79 -19.69
N THR A 104 -0.54 8.87 -19.05
CA THR A 104 -1.98 8.90 -18.85
C THR A 104 -2.42 9.20 -17.42
N ILE A 105 -1.52 9.67 -16.58
CA ILE A 105 -1.88 10.05 -15.22
C ILE A 105 -2.81 11.26 -15.27
N ARG A 106 -3.94 11.14 -14.61
CA ARG A 106 -4.94 12.18 -14.53
C ARG A 106 -5.46 12.30 -13.10
#